data_bc6394b8e8607a74cbe22152412acef5
#
_entry.id   bc6394b8e8607a74cbe22152412acef5
#
_cell.length_a   1.000
_cell.length_b   1.000
_cell.length_c   1.000
_cell.angle_alpha   90.00
_cell.angle_beta   90.00
_cell.angle_gamma   90.00
#
_symmetry.space_group_name_H-M   'P 1'
#
loop_
_entity.id
_entity.type
_entity.pdbx_description
1 polymer ?
#
loop_
_entity_poly.entity_id
_entity_poly.type
_entity_poly.pdbx_seq_one_letter_code
_entity_poly.pdbx_strand_id
1 'polypeptide(L)'
;MEKETIKNKVFEIIKSKLFHKDTPLTMESKLEDDLWMDSLDEVELFMDLEREFGISIPDDDPGRCLTVKDVVDYMIRRMGE
;
A
#
# COMPACT_ATOMS: atom_id res chain seq x y z
N MET A 1 -5.43 15.49 4.86
CA MET A 1 -4.78 15.17 3.58
C MET A 1 -5.83 14.71 2.58
N GLU A 2 -5.76 15.20 1.37
CA GLU A 2 -6.77 14.85 0.36
C GLU A 2 -6.62 13.40 -0.09
N LYS A 3 -7.75 12.78 -0.47
CA LYS A 3 -7.75 11.39 -0.88
C LYS A 3 -6.84 11.14 -2.07
N GLU A 4 -6.82 12.07 -3.03
CA GLU A 4 -5.97 11.91 -4.20
C GLU A 4 -4.49 11.93 -3.81
N THR A 5 -4.11 12.78 -2.86
CA THR A 5 -2.74 12.85 -2.38
C THR A 5 -2.36 11.53 -1.69
N ILE A 6 -3.28 10.98 -0.88
CA ILE A 6 -3.03 9.71 -0.20
C ILE A 6 -2.84 8.60 -1.24
N LYS A 7 -3.73 8.53 -2.23
CA LYS A 7 -3.64 7.54 -3.30
C LYS A 7 -2.30 7.62 -4.02
N ASN A 8 -1.89 8.84 -4.39
CA ASN A 8 -0.64 9.01 -5.12
C ASN A 8 0.56 8.58 -4.31
N LYS A 9 0.58 8.90 -3.01
CA LYS A 9 1.69 8.49 -2.15
C LYS A 9 1.72 6.98 -1.98
N VAL A 10 0.56 6.34 -1.83
CA VAL A 10 0.50 4.89 -1.73
C VAL A 10 1.03 4.24 -3.00
N PHE A 11 0.62 4.76 -4.16
CA PHE A 11 1.09 4.24 -5.44
C PHE A 11 2.60 4.36 -5.56
N GLU A 12 3.17 5.51 -5.17
CA GLU A 12 4.61 5.72 -5.23
C GLU A 12 5.37 4.70 -4.36
N ILE A 13 4.86 4.49 -3.15
CA ILE A 13 5.53 3.58 -2.22
C ILE A 13 5.45 2.15 -2.74
N ILE A 14 4.27 1.72 -3.21
CA ILE A 14 4.12 0.39 -3.77
C ILE A 14 5.05 0.22 -4.98
N LYS A 15 5.08 1.22 -5.85
CA LYS A 15 5.91 1.16 -7.04
C LYS A 15 7.38 0.98 -6.70
N SER A 16 7.84 1.61 -5.62
CA SER A 16 9.23 1.49 -5.19
C SER A 16 9.57 0.08 -4.71
N LYS A 17 8.56 -0.71 -4.37
CA LYS A 17 8.75 -2.07 -3.89
C LYS A 17 8.71 -3.11 -5.00
N LEU A 18 8.29 -2.73 -6.20
CA LEU A 18 8.13 -3.70 -7.29
C LEU A 18 9.47 -4.22 -7.77
N PHE A 19 9.57 -5.53 -7.92
CA PHE A 19 10.76 -6.16 -8.47
C PHE A 19 10.92 -5.77 -9.93
N HIS A 20 9.82 -5.82 -10.69
CA HIS A 20 9.79 -5.39 -12.11
C HIS A 20 9.15 -4.02 -12.18
N LYS A 21 9.94 -2.98 -12.44
CA LYS A 21 9.46 -1.60 -12.36
C LYS A 21 8.45 -1.24 -13.44
N ASP A 22 8.39 -2.01 -14.52
CA ASP A 22 7.44 -1.76 -15.60
C ASP A 22 6.13 -2.53 -15.42
N THR A 23 5.95 -3.21 -14.29
CA THR A 23 4.69 -3.89 -13.99
C THR A 23 3.55 -2.88 -13.93
N PRO A 24 2.44 -3.12 -14.64
CA PRO A 24 1.30 -2.20 -14.56
C PRO A 24 0.76 -2.15 -13.13
N LEU A 25 0.44 -0.96 -12.66
CA LEU A 25 -0.05 -0.75 -11.31
C LEU A 25 -1.38 -0.02 -11.37
N THR A 26 -2.44 -0.72 -10.95
CA THR A 26 -3.78 -0.15 -10.90
C THR A 26 -4.42 -0.43 -9.56
N MET A 27 -5.57 0.18 -9.32
CA MET A 27 -6.30 -0.05 -8.06
C MET A 27 -6.70 -1.51 -7.91
N GLU A 28 -6.92 -2.21 -9.01
CA GLU A 28 -7.34 -3.61 -9.00
C GLU A 28 -6.17 -4.59 -8.88
N SER A 29 -4.94 -4.11 -8.96
CA SER A 29 -3.77 -4.99 -8.86
C SER A 29 -3.76 -5.72 -7.52
N LYS A 30 -3.59 -7.03 -7.57
CA LYS A 30 -3.45 -7.84 -6.36
C LYS A 30 -2.00 -7.84 -5.91
N LEU A 31 -1.78 -7.59 -4.63
CA LEU A 31 -0.42 -7.44 -4.12
C LEU A 31 0.42 -8.69 -4.35
N GLU A 32 -0.15 -9.86 -4.11
CA GLU A 32 0.60 -11.10 -4.26
C GLU A 32 0.55 -11.63 -5.68
N ASP A 33 -0.64 -11.73 -6.26
CA ASP A 33 -0.80 -12.38 -7.56
C ASP A 33 -0.30 -11.52 -8.72
N ASP A 34 -0.54 -10.22 -8.66
CA ASP A 34 -0.21 -9.32 -9.76
C ASP A 34 1.12 -8.61 -9.57
N LEU A 35 1.46 -8.28 -8.33
CA LEU A 35 2.66 -7.52 -8.03
C LEU A 35 3.80 -8.37 -7.46
N TRP A 36 3.56 -9.67 -7.26
CA TRP A 36 4.57 -10.64 -6.83
C TRP A 36 5.13 -10.35 -5.45
N MET A 37 4.33 -9.70 -4.58
CA MET A 37 4.77 -9.40 -3.22
C MET A 37 4.52 -10.59 -2.31
N ASP A 38 5.52 -10.92 -1.48
CA ASP A 38 5.32 -11.94 -0.45
C ASP A 38 5.05 -11.24 0.89
N SER A 39 4.92 -12.05 1.95
CA SER A 39 4.60 -11.52 3.28
C SER A 39 5.62 -10.50 3.75
N LEU A 40 6.89 -10.74 3.49
CA LEU A 40 7.94 -9.83 3.92
C LEU A 40 7.84 -8.52 3.18
N ASP A 41 7.58 -8.58 1.87
CA ASP A 41 7.41 -7.36 1.08
C ASP A 41 6.24 -6.53 1.61
N GLU A 42 5.15 -7.20 1.99
CA GLU A 42 3.98 -6.51 2.52
C GLU A 42 4.27 -5.86 3.85
N VAL A 43 5.01 -6.54 4.73
CA VAL A 43 5.42 -5.95 6.00
C VAL A 43 6.25 -4.68 5.74
N GLU A 44 7.20 -4.75 4.83
CA GLU A 44 8.04 -3.60 4.51
C GLU A 44 7.22 -2.47 3.92
N LEU A 45 6.24 -2.79 3.07
CA LEU A 45 5.36 -1.80 2.49
C LEU A 45 4.64 -1.01 3.59
N PHE A 46 4.06 -1.72 4.55
CA PHE A 46 3.31 -1.05 5.61
C PHE A 46 4.21 -0.29 6.57
N MET A 47 5.44 -0.75 6.77
CA MET A 47 6.40 0.02 7.55
C MET A 47 6.75 1.34 6.85
N ASP A 48 6.89 1.30 5.53
CA ASP A 48 7.14 2.52 4.76
C ASP A 48 5.93 3.46 4.82
N LEU A 49 4.72 2.90 4.78
CA LEU A 49 3.51 3.70 4.91
C LEU A 49 3.44 4.37 6.28
N GLU A 50 3.81 3.65 7.34
CA GLU A 50 3.85 4.23 8.67
C GLU A 50 4.79 5.42 8.72
N ARG A 51 5.97 5.27 8.12
CA ARG A 51 6.97 6.33 8.11
C ARG A 51 6.50 7.54 7.31
N GLU A 52 5.94 7.26 6.13
CA GLU A 52 5.55 8.34 5.23
C GLU A 52 4.38 9.14 5.79
N PHE A 53 3.42 8.46 6.41
CA PHE A 53 2.20 9.11 6.90
C PHE A 53 2.24 9.43 8.39
N GLY A 54 3.28 9.00 9.10
CA GLY A 54 3.42 9.31 10.52
C GLY A 54 2.39 8.66 11.40
N ILE A 55 1.97 7.44 11.07
CA ILE A 55 0.97 6.71 11.87
C ILE A 55 1.51 5.33 12.25
N SER A 56 0.81 4.69 13.17
CA SER A 56 1.11 3.33 13.60
C SER A 56 0.06 2.40 13.02
N ILE A 57 0.49 1.33 12.38
CA ILE A 57 -0.42 0.35 11.77
C ILE A 57 -0.32 -0.95 12.55
N PRO A 58 -1.45 -1.41 13.15
CA PRO A 58 -1.45 -2.69 13.88
C PRO A 58 -1.03 -3.85 12.98
N ASP A 59 -0.34 -4.82 13.56
CA ASP A 59 0.24 -5.92 12.82
C ASP A 59 -0.79 -6.77 12.07
N ASP A 60 -2.03 -6.79 12.55
CA ASP A 60 -3.08 -7.60 11.91
C ASP A 60 -3.69 -6.96 10.68
N ASP A 61 -3.58 -5.63 10.56
CA ASP A 61 -4.27 -4.90 9.51
C ASP A 61 -3.76 -5.19 8.10
N PRO A 62 -2.42 -5.33 7.88
CA PRO A 62 -1.93 -5.59 6.52
C PRO A 62 -2.52 -6.84 5.88
N GLY A 63 -2.82 -7.87 6.67
CA GLY A 63 -3.37 -9.10 6.14
C GLY A 63 -4.77 -8.95 5.54
N ARG A 64 -5.43 -7.82 5.79
CA ARG A 64 -6.75 -7.54 5.25
C ARG A 64 -6.70 -6.84 3.91
N CYS A 65 -5.51 -6.45 3.47
CA CYS A 65 -5.34 -5.73 2.21
C CYS A 65 -4.85 -6.70 1.14
N LEU A 66 -5.71 -7.00 0.17
CA LEU A 66 -5.38 -7.92 -0.90
C LEU A 66 -5.02 -7.19 -2.19
N THR A 67 -5.56 -5.99 -2.38
CA THR A 67 -5.34 -5.21 -3.61
C THR A 67 -4.78 -3.83 -3.26
N VAL A 68 -4.29 -3.14 -4.29
CA VAL A 68 -3.85 -1.76 -4.13
C VAL A 68 -4.98 -0.89 -3.61
N LYS A 69 -6.19 -1.12 -4.12
CA LYS A 69 -7.35 -0.36 -3.65
C LYS A 69 -7.57 -0.55 -2.14
N ASP A 70 -7.41 -1.78 -1.65
CA ASP A 70 -7.56 -2.04 -0.22
C ASP A 70 -6.56 -1.22 0.60
N VAL A 71 -5.32 -1.12 0.12
CA VAL A 71 -4.29 -0.34 0.81
C VAL A 71 -4.66 1.15 0.79
N VAL A 72 -5.07 1.65 -0.38
CA VAL A 72 -5.45 3.06 -0.50
C VAL A 72 -6.63 3.37 0.41
N ASP A 73 -7.67 2.54 0.37
CA ASP A 73 -8.87 2.75 1.20
C ASP A 73 -8.52 2.70 2.68
N TYR A 74 -7.65 1.77 3.06
CA TYR A 74 -7.20 1.66 4.45
C TYR A 74 -6.51 2.94 4.90
N MET A 75 -5.60 3.46 4.07
CA MET A 75 -4.87 4.66 4.44
C MET A 75 -5.78 5.88 4.50
N ILE A 76 -6.76 5.95 3.60
CA ILE A 76 -7.73 7.05 3.64
C ILE A 76 -8.48 7.04 4.96
N ARG A 77 -8.93 5.86 5.39
CA ARG A 77 -9.63 5.74 6.68
C ARG A 77 -8.74 6.13 7.85
N ARG A 78 -7.49 5.66 7.82
CA ARG A 78 -6.57 5.92 8.93
C ARG A 78 -6.16 7.37 9.00
N MET A 79 -6.18 8.09 7.89
CA MET A 79 -5.82 9.50 7.87
C MET A 79 -6.98 10.42 8.22
N GLY A 80 -8.09 9.87 8.67
CA GLY A 80 -9.18 10.65 9.24
C GLY A 80 -10.21 11.15 8.25
N GLU A 81 -10.31 10.53 7.14
CA GLU A 81 -11.28 10.93 6.11
C GLU A 81 -12.64 10.28 6.24
#